data_0689f9f157c778a344edcaff01c0d7fc
#
_entry.id   0689f9f157c778a344edcaff01c0d7fc
#
_cell.length_a   1.000
_cell.length_b   1.000
_cell.length_c   1.000
_cell.angle_alpha   90.00
_cell.angle_beta   90.00
_cell.angle_gamma   90.00
#
_symmetry.space_group_name_H-M   'P 1'
#
loop_
_entity.id
_entity.type
_entity.pdbx_description
1 polymer ?
#
loop_
_entity_poly.entity_id
_entity_poly.type
_entity_poly.pdbx_seq_one_letter_code
_entity_poly.pdbx_strand_id
1 'polypeptide(L)'
;MERIIEAISALRAPLQQGEYDLHRLVMDALDTAGLPWEHEVKLAPRCRIDLMCGNVGIEIKRGKVEPARVKEQLRRYAACPQVEALILVTEKTVALPHTIYGKPVRLICLNRLWGIAL
;
A
#
# COMPACT_ATOMS: atom_id res chain seq x y z
N MET A 1 9.53 -8.41 -1.82
CA MET A 1 8.96 -7.04 -1.80
C MET A 1 9.23 -6.24 -3.06
N GLU A 2 10.42 -6.35 -3.64
CA GLU A 2 10.76 -5.57 -4.85
C GLU A 2 9.85 -5.86 -6.04
N ARG A 3 9.48 -7.11 -6.27
CA ARG A 3 8.54 -7.46 -7.35
C ARG A 3 7.17 -6.80 -7.17
N ILE A 4 6.71 -6.70 -5.92
CA ILE A 4 5.44 -6.04 -5.60
C ILE A 4 5.54 -4.55 -5.90
N ILE A 5 6.63 -3.92 -5.48
CA ILE A 5 6.89 -2.50 -5.73
C ILE A 5 6.93 -2.22 -7.23
N GLU A 6 7.64 -3.05 -8.00
CA GLU A 6 7.70 -2.92 -9.45
C GLU A 6 6.31 -3.04 -10.09
N ALA A 7 5.53 -4.02 -9.66
CA ALA A 7 4.18 -4.23 -10.18
C ALA A 7 3.29 -3.01 -9.95
N ILE A 8 3.27 -2.50 -8.74
CA ILE A 8 2.43 -1.35 -8.39
C ILE A 8 2.96 -0.07 -9.04
N SER A 9 4.27 0.09 -9.11
CA SER A 9 4.90 1.26 -9.75
C SER A 9 4.66 1.32 -11.25
N ALA A 10 4.28 0.21 -11.87
CA ALA A 10 3.94 0.17 -13.29
C ALA A 10 2.50 0.63 -13.59
N LEU A 11 1.71 0.92 -12.55
CA LEU A 11 0.35 1.42 -12.72
C LEU A 11 0.34 2.72 -13.51
N ARG A 12 -0.59 2.82 -14.46
CA ARG A 12 -0.79 4.05 -15.23
C ARG A 12 -1.94 4.86 -14.64
N ALA A 13 -1.86 6.18 -14.80
CA ALA A 13 -2.94 7.08 -14.39
C ALA A 13 -4.22 6.69 -15.14
N PRO A 14 -5.37 6.59 -14.41
CA PRO A 14 -6.64 6.28 -15.07
C PRO A 14 -7.07 7.44 -15.96
N LEU A 15 -7.83 7.12 -17.02
CA LEU A 15 -8.33 8.13 -17.95
C LEU A 15 -9.25 9.13 -17.27
N GLN A 16 -10.03 8.67 -16.29
CA GLN A 16 -10.87 9.52 -15.46
C GLN A 16 -10.30 9.56 -14.05
N GLN A 17 -9.60 10.63 -13.73
CA GLN A 17 -8.85 10.69 -12.47
C GLN A 17 -9.72 10.94 -11.22
N GLY A 18 -10.93 11.44 -11.38
CA GLY A 18 -11.79 11.73 -10.24
C GLY A 18 -12.46 10.51 -9.62
N GLU A 19 -12.77 9.51 -10.46
CA GLU A 19 -13.56 8.35 -10.04
C GLU A 19 -12.91 7.05 -10.53
N TYR A 20 -12.23 6.38 -9.63
CA TYR A 20 -11.66 5.07 -9.92
C TYR A 20 -11.49 4.29 -8.62
N ASP A 21 -11.49 2.98 -8.73
CA ASP A 21 -11.26 2.08 -7.60
C ASP A 21 -9.77 1.77 -7.51
N LEU A 22 -9.10 2.45 -6.58
CA LEU A 22 -7.66 2.29 -6.42
C LEU A 22 -7.29 0.88 -5.94
N HIS A 23 -8.14 0.27 -5.09
CA HIS A 23 -7.93 -1.12 -4.68
C HIS A 23 -7.92 -2.04 -5.89
N ARG A 24 -8.88 -1.85 -6.82
CA ARG A 24 -8.97 -2.65 -8.04
C ARG A 24 -7.73 -2.47 -8.92
N LEU A 25 -7.25 -1.24 -9.07
CA LEU A 25 -6.06 -0.98 -9.86
C LEU A 25 -4.83 -1.71 -9.29
N VAL A 26 -4.66 -1.68 -7.97
CA VAL A 26 -3.54 -2.36 -7.32
C VAL A 26 -3.67 -3.87 -7.46
N MET A 27 -4.86 -4.42 -7.24
CA MET A 27 -5.10 -5.86 -7.41
C MET A 27 -4.83 -6.31 -8.84
N ASP A 28 -5.28 -5.55 -9.83
CA ASP A 28 -5.04 -5.86 -11.24
C ASP A 28 -3.55 -5.81 -11.59
N ALA A 29 -2.82 -4.87 -11.00
CA ALA A 29 -1.37 -4.78 -11.20
C ALA A 29 -0.66 -6.02 -10.65
N LEU A 30 -1.07 -6.49 -9.47
CA LEU A 30 -0.53 -7.71 -8.88
C LEU A 30 -0.87 -8.93 -9.73
N ASP A 31 -2.09 -9.01 -10.23
CA ASP A 31 -2.51 -10.08 -11.14
C ASP A 31 -1.65 -10.12 -12.41
N THR A 32 -1.44 -8.95 -13.02
CA THR A 32 -0.62 -8.84 -14.23
C THR A 32 0.81 -9.32 -13.98
N ALA A 33 1.33 -9.09 -12.80
CA ALA A 33 2.67 -9.54 -12.42
C ALA A 33 2.71 -11.00 -11.95
N GLY A 34 1.56 -11.68 -11.89
CA GLY A 34 1.49 -13.06 -11.42
C GLY A 34 1.70 -13.20 -9.91
N LEU A 35 1.42 -12.15 -9.14
CA LEU A 35 1.59 -12.14 -7.70
C LEU A 35 0.26 -12.42 -7.00
N PRO A 36 0.14 -13.51 -6.23
CA PRO A 36 -1.10 -13.81 -5.50
C PRO A 36 -1.32 -12.83 -4.36
N TRP A 37 -2.58 -12.50 -4.11
CA TRP A 37 -2.96 -11.56 -3.07
C TRP A 37 -4.25 -11.97 -2.39
N GLU A 38 -4.46 -11.45 -1.18
CA GLU A 38 -5.72 -11.56 -0.45
C GLU A 38 -6.18 -10.15 -0.09
N HIS A 39 -7.48 -9.89 -0.24
CA HIS A 39 -8.10 -8.58 -0.04
C HIS A 39 -8.82 -8.52 1.30
N GLU A 40 -8.64 -7.41 2.01
CA GLU A 40 -9.28 -7.17 3.31
C GLU A 40 -9.01 -8.29 4.31
N VAL A 41 -7.74 -8.46 4.67
CA VAL A 41 -7.28 -9.54 5.54
C VAL A 41 -7.33 -9.10 7.00
N LYS A 42 -8.01 -9.89 7.83
CA LYS A 42 -8.02 -9.67 9.26
C LYS A 42 -6.75 -10.26 9.87
N LEU A 43 -5.85 -9.39 10.33
CA LEU A 43 -4.57 -9.80 10.92
C LEU A 43 -4.71 -10.11 12.42
N ALA A 44 -5.63 -9.45 13.09
CA ALA A 44 -5.89 -9.56 14.51
C ALA A 44 -7.29 -8.99 14.79
N PRO A 45 -7.85 -9.16 16.00
CA PRO A 45 -9.11 -8.48 16.33
C PRO A 45 -8.99 -6.97 16.10
N ARG A 46 -9.94 -6.40 15.37
CA ARG A 46 -9.99 -4.97 15.03
C ARG A 46 -8.77 -4.48 14.23
N CYS A 47 -8.10 -5.38 13.52
CA CYS A 47 -6.94 -5.06 12.73
C CYS A 47 -7.07 -5.71 11.35
N ARG A 48 -7.52 -4.94 10.35
CA ARG A 48 -7.71 -5.41 8.98
C ARG A 48 -6.85 -4.57 8.05
N ILE A 49 -6.05 -5.24 7.24
CA ILE A 49 -5.22 -4.61 6.22
C ILE A 49 -5.90 -4.73 4.85
N ASP A 50 -5.66 -3.76 3.97
CA ASP A 50 -6.29 -3.76 2.65
C ASP A 50 -5.90 -4.97 1.82
N LEU A 51 -4.62 -5.28 1.76
CA LEU A 51 -4.10 -6.41 0.97
C LEU A 51 -2.95 -7.11 1.68
N MET A 52 -2.87 -8.42 1.50
CA MET A 52 -1.67 -9.19 1.81
C MET A 52 -1.19 -9.88 0.53
N CYS A 53 0.07 -9.67 0.18
CA CYS A 53 0.74 -10.35 -0.92
C CYS A 53 1.85 -11.19 -0.31
N GLY A 54 1.56 -12.46 -0.02
CA GLY A 54 2.43 -13.29 0.81
C GLY A 54 2.55 -12.68 2.21
N ASN A 55 3.77 -12.38 2.64
CA ASN A 55 4.05 -11.78 3.94
C ASN A 55 4.20 -10.25 3.89
N VAL A 56 3.88 -9.64 2.75
CA VAL A 56 3.93 -8.18 2.57
C VAL A 56 2.54 -7.61 2.67
N GLY A 57 2.33 -6.71 3.63
CA GLY A 57 1.07 -6.00 3.80
C GLY A 57 1.04 -4.74 2.96
N ILE A 58 -0.09 -4.47 2.33
CA ILE A 58 -0.29 -3.30 1.48
C ILE A 58 -1.50 -2.54 1.99
N GLU A 59 -1.29 -1.27 2.29
CA GLU A 59 -2.37 -0.37 2.68
C GLU A 59 -2.52 0.71 1.62
N ILE A 60 -3.75 1.07 1.28
CA ILE A 60 -4.06 1.97 0.17
C ILE A 60 -4.84 3.17 0.70
N LYS A 61 -4.35 4.37 0.42
CA LYS A 61 -4.96 5.62 0.87
C LYS A 61 -5.15 6.58 -0.28
N ARG A 62 -6.37 7.01 -0.53
CA ARG A 62 -6.68 8.07 -1.48
C ARG A 62 -6.80 9.40 -0.74
N GLY A 63 -6.45 10.48 -1.46
CA GLY A 63 -6.59 11.84 -0.94
C GLY A 63 -5.59 12.19 0.15
N LYS A 64 -6.00 13.10 1.02
CA LYS A 64 -5.13 13.58 2.09
C LYS A 64 -4.98 12.54 3.19
N VAL A 65 -3.75 12.31 3.60
CA VAL A 65 -3.41 11.35 4.66
C VAL A 65 -2.94 12.11 5.90
N GLU A 66 -3.48 11.73 7.06
CA GLU A 66 -2.99 12.25 8.34
C GLU A 66 -1.80 11.39 8.81
N PRO A 67 -0.58 11.96 8.87
CA PRO A 67 0.62 11.17 9.16
C PRO A 67 0.57 10.39 10.47
N ALA A 68 0.09 11.01 11.55
CA ALA A 68 0.04 10.35 12.86
C ALA A 68 -0.88 9.13 12.85
N ARG A 69 -1.99 9.25 12.15
CA ARG A 69 -3.01 8.22 12.08
C ARG A 69 -2.54 7.01 11.27
N VAL A 70 -1.91 7.27 10.13
CA VAL A 70 -1.39 6.20 9.29
C VAL A 70 -0.20 5.50 9.94
N LYS A 71 0.66 6.24 10.64
CA LYS A 71 1.78 5.64 11.38
C LYS A 71 1.28 4.69 12.45
N GLU A 72 0.25 5.08 13.19
CA GLU A 72 -0.34 4.23 14.21
C GLU A 72 -0.95 2.96 13.61
N GLN A 73 -1.61 3.11 12.47
CA GLN A 73 -2.17 1.97 11.75
C GLN A 73 -1.07 1.01 11.28
N LEU A 74 0.02 1.56 10.71
CA LEU A 74 1.15 0.75 10.27
C LEU A 74 1.84 0.03 11.43
N ARG A 75 1.93 0.67 12.61
CA ARG A 75 2.47 0.00 13.80
C ARG A 75 1.65 -1.22 14.19
N ARG A 76 0.32 -1.10 14.15
CA ARG A 76 -0.56 -2.24 14.45
C ARG A 76 -0.35 -3.38 13.47
N TYR A 77 -0.20 -3.07 12.18
CA TYR A 77 0.09 -4.10 11.19
C TYR A 77 1.46 -4.74 11.42
N ALA A 78 2.47 -3.91 11.67
CA ALA A 78 3.84 -4.41 11.87
C ALA A 78 3.97 -5.27 13.12
N ALA A 79 3.11 -5.08 14.12
CA ALA A 79 3.08 -5.91 15.31
C ALA A 79 2.56 -7.31 15.06
N CYS A 80 1.91 -7.56 13.91
CA CYS A 80 1.33 -8.86 13.59
C CYS A 80 2.39 -9.79 12.99
N PRO A 81 2.50 -11.05 13.47
CA PRO A 81 3.57 -11.96 13.00
C PRO A 81 3.49 -12.28 11.52
N GLN A 82 2.29 -12.25 10.92
CA GLN A 82 2.10 -12.55 9.49
C GLN A 82 2.73 -11.51 8.58
N VAL A 83 2.96 -10.31 9.09
CA VAL A 83 3.48 -9.18 8.31
C VAL A 83 4.99 -9.09 8.51
N GLU A 84 5.75 -9.22 7.43
CA GLU A 84 7.21 -9.06 7.46
C GLU A 84 7.67 -7.76 6.82
N ALA A 85 6.83 -7.14 6.01
CA ALA A 85 7.10 -5.86 5.37
C ALA A 85 5.79 -5.14 5.06
N LEU A 86 5.85 -3.82 4.90
CA LEU A 86 4.68 -3.00 4.62
C LEU A 86 4.93 -2.08 3.43
N ILE A 87 3.92 -1.92 2.60
CA ILE A 87 3.89 -0.95 1.52
C ILE A 87 2.65 -0.07 1.72
N LEU A 88 2.85 1.24 1.74
CA LEU A 88 1.76 2.20 1.74
C LEU A 88 1.66 2.79 0.34
N VAL A 89 0.50 2.62 -0.30
CA VAL A 89 0.21 3.20 -1.62
C VAL A 89 -0.67 4.41 -1.40
N THR A 90 -0.20 5.58 -1.81
CA THR A 90 -0.93 6.84 -1.63
C THR A 90 -1.02 7.60 -2.93
N GLU A 91 -2.00 8.49 -3.05
CA GLU A 91 -2.01 9.47 -4.13
C GLU A 91 -1.03 10.59 -3.82
N LYS A 92 -1.02 11.09 -2.59
CA LYS A 92 -0.17 12.21 -2.16
C LYS A 92 0.96 11.73 -1.26
N THR A 93 2.04 12.49 -1.23
CA THR A 93 3.20 12.11 -0.41
C THR A 93 2.91 12.22 1.09
N VAL A 94 3.56 11.38 1.86
CA VAL A 94 3.54 11.40 3.31
C VAL A 94 4.89 10.90 3.82
N ALA A 95 5.41 11.51 4.87
CA ALA A 95 6.67 11.08 5.45
C ALA A 95 6.45 9.83 6.32
N LEU A 96 7.22 8.78 6.06
CA LEU A 96 7.15 7.51 6.77
C LEU A 96 8.54 7.11 7.27
N PRO A 97 8.61 6.38 8.40
CA PRO A 97 9.87 5.75 8.79
C PRO A 97 10.22 4.65 7.79
N HIS A 98 11.52 4.33 7.67
CA HIS A 98 11.97 3.25 6.78
C HIS A 98 11.69 1.87 7.36
N THR A 99 11.56 1.77 8.68
CA THR A 99 11.26 0.51 9.36
C THR A 99 10.31 0.76 10.54
N ILE A 100 9.52 -0.27 10.86
CA ILE A 100 8.72 -0.30 12.08
C ILE A 100 8.91 -1.69 12.69
N TYR A 101 9.35 -1.73 13.93
CA TYR A 101 9.69 -2.99 14.61
C TYR A 101 10.67 -3.85 13.79
N GLY A 102 11.64 -3.20 13.13
CA GLY A 102 12.62 -3.89 12.31
C GLY A 102 12.12 -4.34 10.94
N LYS A 103 10.86 -4.09 10.62
CA LYS A 103 10.26 -4.51 9.35
C LYS A 103 10.29 -3.37 8.34
N PRO A 104 10.68 -3.63 7.09
CA PRO A 104 10.75 -2.56 6.07
C PRO A 104 9.39 -1.93 5.81
N VAL A 105 9.40 -0.62 5.61
CA VAL A 105 8.22 0.17 5.23
C VAL A 105 8.57 0.98 3.98
N ARG A 106 7.75 0.87 2.94
CA ARG A 106 7.97 1.59 1.69
C ARG A 106 6.72 2.37 1.29
N LEU A 107 6.95 3.55 0.75
CA LEU A 107 5.89 4.39 0.21
C LEU A 107 5.92 4.34 -1.32
N ILE A 108 4.74 4.15 -1.91
CA ILE A 108 4.53 4.36 -3.34
C ILE A 108 3.55 5.51 -3.49
N CYS A 109 4.04 6.65 -3.96
CA CYS A 109 3.22 7.85 -4.18
C CYS A 109 2.82 7.90 -5.65
N LEU A 110 1.54 7.68 -5.94
CA LEU A 110 1.04 7.57 -7.31
C LEU A 110 1.09 8.89 -8.06
N ASN A 111 0.79 10.02 -7.40
CA ASN A 111 0.86 11.31 -8.06
C ASN A 111 2.27 11.61 -8.53
N ARG A 112 3.29 11.20 -7.79
CA ARG A 112 4.68 11.34 -8.21
C ARG A 112 4.98 10.46 -9.42
N LEU A 113 4.53 9.21 -9.40
CA LEU A 113 4.72 8.28 -10.53
C LEU A 113 4.01 8.77 -11.79
N TRP A 114 2.84 9.37 -11.64
CA TRP A 114 2.02 9.83 -12.77
C TRP A 114 2.35 11.25 -13.23
N GLY A 115 3.31 11.91 -12.58
CA GLY A 115 3.71 13.26 -12.93
C GLY A 115 2.69 14.34 -12.55
N ILE A 116 1.82 14.04 -11.58
CA ILE A 116 0.81 14.98 -11.11
C ILE A 116 1.42 15.85 -10.00
N ALA A 117 1.09 17.13 -9.98
CA ALA A 117 1.54 18.04 -8.92
C ALA A 117 1.05 17.56 -7.56
N LEU A 118 1.95 17.54 -6.60
CA LEU A 118 1.66 17.07 -5.25
C LEU A 118 1.13 18.18 -4.34
#